data_e11314c620f37de827e3b1fa8aaa6778
#
_entry.id   e11314c620f37de827e3b1fa8aaa6778
#
_cell.length_a   1.000
_cell.length_b   1.000
_cell.length_c   1.000
_cell.angle_alpha   90.00
_cell.angle_beta   90.00
_cell.angle_gamma   90.00
#
_symmetry.space_group_name_H-M   'P 1'
#
loop_
_entity.id
_entity.type
_entity.pdbx_description
1 polymer ?
#
loop_
_entity_poly.entity_id
_entity_poly.type
_entity_poly.pdbx_seq_one_letter_code
_entity_poly.pdbx_strand_id
1 'polypeptide(L)'
;MLILGLFSGFVHSDEVELSAEILNLTGDPEYGEYLASDCKTCHKVKGSSPGVPLISGVARKDLIIALHAYKQKIRKNPVMQMMANRLSNEDIAALAIYFEGLK
;
A
#
# COMPACT_ATOMS: atom_id res chain seq x y z
N MET A 1 14.61 22.51 -30.32
CA MET A 1 13.21 22.42 -30.00
C MET A 1 13.04 21.53 -28.78
N LEU A 2 12.43 22.05 -27.78
CA LEU A 2 12.29 21.34 -26.54
C LEU A 2 10.90 20.76 -26.43
N ILE A 3 10.84 19.49 -26.12
CA ILE A 3 9.58 18.83 -25.86
C ILE A 3 9.44 18.69 -24.37
N LEU A 4 8.46 19.33 -23.84
CA LEU A 4 8.18 19.15 -22.44
C LEU A 4 7.49 17.83 -22.24
N GLY A 5 8.02 17.05 -21.34
CA GLY A 5 7.41 15.81 -21.01
C GLY A 5 6.00 16.02 -20.54
N LEU A 6 5.10 15.28 -21.09
CA LEU A 6 3.73 15.32 -20.64
C LEU A 6 3.52 14.09 -19.76
N PHE A 7 3.41 14.33 -18.49
CA PHE A 7 3.34 13.25 -17.53
C PHE A 7 1.97 13.16 -16.91
N SER A 8 0.98 13.24 -17.76
CA SER A 8 -0.37 13.12 -17.24
C SER A 8 -0.67 11.68 -16.90
N GLY A 9 -1.48 11.47 -15.89
CA GLY A 9 -1.98 10.17 -15.56
C GLY A 9 -1.21 9.43 -14.49
N PHE A 10 -0.07 9.96 -14.05
CA PHE A 10 0.70 9.29 -13.01
C PHE A 10 0.98 10.22 -11.86
N VAL A 11 0.92 9.64 -10.66
CA VAL A 11 1.33 10.32 -9.45
C VAL A 11 2.63 9.70 -9.00
N HIS A 12 3.62 10.55 -8.78
CA HIS A 12 4.91 10.10 -8.33
C HIS A 12 5.12 10.50 -6.89
N SER A 13 5.43 9.52 -6.05
CA SER A 13 5.78 9.75 -4.67
C SER A 13 6.98 8.85 -4.41
N ASP A 14 8.15 9.45 -4.23
CA ASP A 14 9.37 8.69 -4.05
C ASP A 14 9.56 7.68 -5.18
N GLU A 15 9.25 8.13 -6.40
CA GLU A 15 9.43 7.35 -7.61
C GLU A 15 8.44 6.22 -7.79
N VAL A 16 7.46 6.09 -6.91
CA VAL A 16 6.39 5.11 -7.11
C VAL A 16 5.49 5.60 -8.23
N GLU A 17 5.26 4.73 -9.21
CA GLU A 17 4.38 5.08 -10.31
C GLU A 17 2.98 4.55 -10.03
N LEU A 18 2.06 5.48 -9.82
CA LEU A 18 0.66 5.15 -9.59
C LEU A 18 -0.21 6.04 -10.42
N SER A 19 -1.15 5.42 -11.14
CA SER A 19 -2.16 6.22 -11.80
C SER A 19 -3.16 6.73 -10.77
N ALA A 20 -3.84 7.82 -11.11
CA ALA A 20 -4.88 8.33 -10.23
C ALA A 20 -5.97 7.28 -10.03
N GLU A 21 -6.24 6.48 -11.05
CA GLU A 21 -7.25 5.45 -10.96
C GLU A 21 -6.89 4.42 -9.89
N ILE A 22 -5.64 3.96 -9.88
CA ILE A 22 -5.19 2.99 -8.88
C ILE A 22 -5.21 3.61 -7.49
N LEU A 23 -4.73 4.83 -7.38
CA LEU A 23 -4.69 5.51 -6.08
C LEU A 23 -6.08 5.71 -5.50
N ASN A 24 -7.08 5.83 -6.35
CA ASN A 24 -8.44 6.10 -5.92
C ASN A 24 -9.35 4.87 -5.95
N LEU A 25 -8.78 3.68 -6.15
CA LEU A 25 -9.58 2.47 -6.10
C LEU A 25 -10.27 2.37 -4.75
N THR A 26 -11.56 2.06 -4.78
CA THR A 26 -12.32 1.82 -3.58
C THR A 26 -12.20 0.35 -3.22
N GLY A 27 -11.64 0.08 -2.05
CA GLY A 27 -11.49 -1.28 -1.61
C GLY A 27 -12.69 -1.77 -0.82
N ASP A 28 -12.83 -3.09 -0.73
CA ASP A 28 -13.83 -3.73 0.09
C ASP A 28 -13.21 -4.02 1.46
N PRO A 29 -13.68 -3.39 2.53
CA PRO A 29 -13.06 -3.60 3.84
C PRO A 29 -13.21 -5.02 4.36
N GLU A 30 -14.28 -5.73 4.01
CA GLU A 30 -14.42 -7.12 4.45
C GLU A 30 -13.41 -8.03 3.78
N TYR A 31 -13.18 -7.80 2.49
CA TYR A 31 -12.15 -8.54 1.79
C TYR A 31 -10.77 -8.16 2.34
N GLY A 32 -10.58 -6.89 2.68
CA GLY A 32 -9.37 -6.43 3.34
C GLY A 32 -9.12 -7.14 4.66
N GLU A 33 -10.16 -7.32 5.44
CA GLU A 33 -10.04 -8.03 6.71
C GLU A 33 -9.58 -9.47 6.48
N TYR A 34 -10.12 -10.12 5.49
CA TYR A 34 -9.72 -11.48 5.15
C TYR A 34 -8.24 -11.52 4.77
N LEU A 35 -7.81 -10.61 3.90
CA LEU A 35 -6.43 -10.57 3.46
C LEU A 35 -5.47 -10.20 4.60
N ALA A 36 -5.94 -9.40 5.54
CA ALA A 36 -5.09 -8.83 6.58
C ALA A 36 -4.60 -9.84 7.60
N SER A 37 -5.17 -11.06 7.60
CA SER A 37 -4.72 -12.05 8.57
C SER A 37 -3.22 -12.33 8.43
N ASP A 38 -2.70 -12.34 7.20
CA ASP A 38 -1.26 -12.52 7.00
C ASP A 38 -0.45 -11.33 7.48
N CYS A 39 -1.02 -10.14 7.35
CA CYS A 39 -0.33 -8.92 7.77
C CYS A 39 -0.25 -8.83 9.29
N LYS A 40 -1.33 -9.21 9.96
CA LYS A 40 -1.42 -9.07 11.41
C LYS A 40 -0.54 -10.06 12.16
N THR A 41 0.00 -11.04 11.47
CA THR A 41 0.97 -11.93 12.07
C THR A 41 2.20 -11.16 12.54
N CYS A 42 2.64 -10.18 11.76
CA CYS A 42 3.79 -9.35 12.09
C CYS A 42 3.40 -7.94 12.50
N HIS A 43 2.39 -7.36 11.83
CA HIS A 43 1.93 -6.00 12.12
C HIS A 43 0.79 -6.08 13.12
N LYS A 44 1.11 -5.91 14.38
CA LYS A 44 0.10 -6.02 15.44
C LYS A 44 -0.88 -4.87 15.34
N VAL A 45 -2.13 -5.14 15.72
CA VAL A 45 -3.16 -4.10 15.70
C VAL A 45 -2.88 -3.05 16.76
N LYS A 46 -2.32 -3.47 17.88
CA LYS A 46 -1.94 -2.55 18.97
C LYS A 46 -0.50 -2.82 19.34
N GLY A 47 0.21 -1.74 19.69
CA GLY A 47 1.59 -1.85 20.02
C GLY A 47 2.45 -2.01 18.79
N SER A 48 3.73 -2.20 19.00
CA SER A 48 4.67 -2.33 17.89
C SER A 48 5.77 -3.29 18.27
N SER A 49 6.43 -3.82 17.25
CA SER A 49 7.60 -4.66 17.42
C SER A 49 8.77 -3.97 16.72
N PRO A 50 10.00 -4.19 17.20
CA PRO A 50 11.15 -3.56 16.56
C PRO A 50 11.20 -3.90 15.07
N GLY A 51 11.34 -2.87 14.24
CA GLY A 51 11.44 -3.04 12.80
C GLY A 51 10.13 -3.30 12.09
N VAL A 52 9.01 -3.41 12.81
CA VAL A 52 7.70 -3.67 12.21
C VAL A 52 6.76 -2.54 12.63
N PRO A 53 6.43 -1.63 11.71
CA PRO A 53 5.63 -0.47 12.10
C PRO A 53 4.18 -0.84 12.36
N LEU A 54 3.54 0.00 13.16
CA LEU A 54 2.10 -0.05 13.34
C LEU A 54 1.45 0.52 12.10
N ILE A 55 0.54 -0.25 11.51
CA ILE A 55 -0.14 0.20 10.29
C ILE A 55 -1.63 0.42 10.50
N SER A 56 -2.15 0.09 11.67
CA SER A 56 -3.55 0.37 11.99
C SER A 56 -3.78 1.88 12.06
N GLY A 57 -4.83 2.34 11.41
CA GLY A 57 -5.17 3.77 11.40
C GLY A 57 -4.37 4.61 10.44
N VAL A 58 -3.45 4.02 9.68
CA VAL A 58 -2.70 4.74 8.67
C VAL A 58 -3.64 5.14 7.54
N ALA A 59 -3.47 6.35 7.03
CA ALA A 59 -4.32 6.86 5.96
C ALA A 59 -4.29 5.93 4.76
N ARG A 60 -5.45 5.70 4.16
CA ARG A 60 -5.60 4.78 3.04
C ARG A 60 -4.60 5.04 1.93
N LYS A 61 -4.45 6.28 1.51
CA LYS A 61 -3.55 6.60 0.42
C LYS A 61 -2.10 6.31 0.76
N ASP A 62 -1.71 6.53 2.00
CA ASP A 62 -0.34 6.26 2.41
C ASP A 62 -0.03 4.77 2.37
N LEU A 63 -0.99 3.93 2.76
CA LEU A 63 -0.81 2.49 2.66
C LEU A 63 -0.76 2.03 1.21
N ILE A 64 -1.60 2.58 0.35
CA ILE A 64 -1.57 2.24 -1.07
C ILE A 64 -0.19 2.57 -1.64
N ILE A 65 0.31 3.76 -1.36
CA ILE A 65 1.62 4.18 -1.87
C ILE A 65 2.71 3.26 -1.35
N ALA A 66 2.69 2.96 -0.05
CA ALA A 66 3.73 2.14 0.55
C ALA A 66 3.73 0.73 -0.03
N LEU A 67 2.56 0.11 -0.15
CA LEU A 67 2.49 -1.25 -0.67
C LEU A 67 2.91 -1.32 -2.13
N HIS A 68 2.51 -0.34 -2.93
CA HIS A 68 2.97 -0.30 -4.31
C HIS A 68 4.47 -0.04 -4.40
N ALA A 69 5.02 0.76 -3.50
CA ALA A 69 6.46 1.00 -3.49
C ALA A 69 7.23 -0.30 -3.22
N TYR A 70 6.74 -1.12 -2.31
CA TYR A 70 7.36 -2.42 -2.09
C TYR A 70 7.17 -3.34 -3.28
N LYS A 71 5.98 -3.34 -3.87
CA LYS A 71 5.68 -4.18 -5.03
C LYS A 71 6.56 -3.81 -6.22
N GLN A 72 6.85 -2.52 -6.38
CA GLN A 72 7.71 -2.03 -7.45
C GLN A 72 9.19 -2.07 -7.08
N LYS A 73 9.51 -2.58 -5.89
CA LYS A 73 10.88 -2.73 -5.38
C LYS A 73 11.59 -1.40 -5.19
N ILE A 74 10.83 -0.33 -5.01
CA ILE A 74 11.39 1.00 -4.74
C ILE A 74 11.75 1.10 -3.27
N ARG A 75 10.88 0.60 -2.37
CA ARG A 75 11.21 0.54 -0.97
C ARG A 75 11.89 -0.79 -0.67
N LYS A 76 12.95 -0.72 0.14
CA LYS A 76 13.83 -1.87 0.38
C LYS A 76 13.42 -2.56 1.68
N ASN A 77 12.86 -3.71 1.57
CA ASN A 77 12.60 -4.63 2.66
C ASN A 77 12.20 -5.95 2.02
N PRO A 78 13.06 -6.97 2.07
CA PRO A 78 12.77 -8.19 1.33
C PRO A 78 11.47 -8.87 1.73
N VAL A 79 11.11 -8.82 3.02
CA VAL A 79 9.87 -9.44 3.48
C VAL A 79 8.67 -8.70 2.91
N MET A 80 8.68 -7.37 3.01
CA MET A 80 7.56 -6.59 2.49
C MET A 80 7.48 -6.63 0.97
N GLN A 81 8.61 -6.70 0.29
CA GLN A 81 8.59 -6.87 -1.17
C GLN A 81 7.93 -8.18 -1.55
N MET A 82 8.26 -9.26 -0.83
CA MET A 82 7.65 -10.55 -1.08
C MET A 82 6.15 -10.52 -0.82
N MET A 83 5.75 -9.91 0.30
CA MET A 83 4.35 -9.82 0.66
C MET A 83 3.56 -9.00 -0.36
N ALA A 84 4.08 -7.84 -0.73
CA ALA A 84 3.38 -6.95 -1.64
C ALA A 84 3.33 -7.50 -3.06
N ASN A 85 4.32 -8.28 -3.45
CA ASN A 85 4.38 -8.82 -4.81
C ASN A 85 3.19 -9.71 -5.12
N ARG A 86 2.58 -10.31 -4.12
CA ARG A 86 1.45 -11.22 -4.31
C ARG A 86 0.12 -10.50 -4.42
N LEU A 87 0.09 -9.20 -4.19
CA LEU A 87 -1.15 -8.44 -4.06
C LEU A 87 -1.50 -7.80 -5.40
N SER A 88 -2.77 -7.91 -5.77
CA SER A 88 -3.29 -7.16 -6.91
C SER A 88 -3.59 -5.73 -6.48
N ASN A 89 -3.92 -4.88 -7.45
CA ASN A 89 -4.35 -3.52 -7.14
C ASN A 89 -5.57 -3.51 -6.23
N GLU A 90 -6.49 -4.41 -6.48
CA GLU A 90 -7.71 -4.53 -5.67
C GLU A 90 -7.40 -5.02 -4.26
N ASP A 91 -6.46 -5.97 -4.14
CA ASP A 91 -6.03 -6.44 -2.83
C ASP A 91 -5.45 -5.31 -2.00
N ILE A 92 -4.60 -4.49 -2.63
CA ILE A 92 -3.97 -3.38 -1.94
C ILE A 92 -5.03 -2.35 -1.51
N ALA A 93 -6.00 -2.07 -2.39
CA ALA A 93 -7.07 -1.14 -2.03
C ALA A 93 -7.89 -1.67 -0.85
N ALA A 94 -8.19 -2.97 -0.85
CA ALA A 94 -8.96 -3.57 0.23
C ALA A 94 -8.20 -3.53 1.55
N LEU A 95 -6.92 -3.87 1.53
CA LEU A 95 -6.09 -3.80 2.73
C LEU A 95 -6.01 -2.38 3.26
N ALA A 96 -5.85 -1.42 2.37
CA ALA A 96 -5.69 -0.03 2.77
C ALA A 96 -6.94 0.51 3.47
N ILE A 97 -8.12 0.22 2.92
CA ILE A 97 -9.35 0.71 3.54
C ILE A 97 -9.61 -0.02 4.86
N TYR A 98 -9.27 -1.29 4.94
CA TYR A 98 -9.45 -2.04 6.18
C TYR A 98 -8.56 -1.46 7.29
N PHE A 99 -7.27 -1.31 7.02
CA PHE A 99 -6.36 -0.83 8.07
C PHE A 99 -6.63 0.61 8.46
N GLU A 100 -7.04 1.45 7.52
CA GLU A 100 -7.40 2.83 7.85
C GLU A 100 -8.51 2.86 8.88
N GLY A 101 -9.44 1.94 8.81
CA GLY A 101 -10.57 1.90 9.72
C GLY A 101 -10.27 1.36 11.11
N LEU A 102 -9.08 0.81 11.31
CA LEU A 102 -8.70 0.29 12.63
C LEU A 102 -8.17 1.42 13.51
N LYS A 103 -8.56 1.40 14.76
CA LYS A 103 -8.17 2.46 15.70
C LYS A 103 -7.48 1.89 16.90
#